data_807ea7b2fd67f7c73e8ad5ea29dbad7a
#
_entry.id   807ea7b2fd67f7c73e8ad5ea29dbad7a
#
_cell.length_a   1.000
_cell.length_b   1.000
_cell.length_c   1.000
_cell.angle_alpha   90.00
_cell.angle_beta   90.00
_cell.angle_gamma   90.00
#
_symmetry.space_group_name_H-M   'P 1'
#
loop_
_entity.id
_entity.type
_entity.pdbx_description
1 polymer ?
#
loop_
_entity_poly.entity_id
_entity_poly.type
_entity_poly.pdbx_seq_one_letter_code
_entity_poly.pdbx_strand_id
1 'polypeptide(L)'
;GHNGGDALVVARELHFQGYEVLVYRPIAKLKELTDQHAQYVKSLGIPHFEAIAPLQDCDLLIDGLFGFGMERQITEPIASDIHQLDRWSMPILSIDLPSGLHTDTGEVLGKAVKATRTFCLGLWKQGLLQDRALEYIGTAELLDFDIPTADIHAVLEAPKVKRVTSDLAIATLPLTRPPVTHKYKQGHLLLI
;
A
#
# COMPACT_ATOMS: atom_id res chain seq x y z
N GLY A 1 -6.79 4.74 -12.28
CA GLY A 1 -7.44 3.71 -11.47
C GLY A 1 -8.08 4.32 -10.22
N HIS A 2 -8.77 3.52 -9.41
CA HIS A 2 -9.42 4.02 -8.18
C HIS A 2 -8.40 4.56 -7.19
N ASN A 3 -7.24 3.94 -7.06
CA ASN A 3 -6.15 4.40 -6.20
C ASN A 3 -5.73 5.86 -6.49
N GLY A 4 -5.72 6.26 -7.79
CA GLY A 4 -5.53 7.67 -8.15
C GLY A 4 -6.66 8.57 -7.67
N GLY A 5 -7.89 8.06 -7.55
CA GLY A 5 -9.01 8.76 -6.92
C GLY A 5 -8.76 9.02 -5.44
N ASP A 6 -8.29 7.99 -4.71
CA ASP A 6 -7.97 8.10 -3.29
C ASP A 6 -6.86 9.13 -3.06
N ALA A 7 -5.80 9.12 -3.89
CA ALA A 7 -4.74 10.13 -3.83
C ALA A 7 -5.26 11.56 -4.08
N LEU A 8 -6.20 11.73 -5.01
CA LEU A 8 -6.82 13.05 -5.27
C LEU A 8 -7.71 13.51 -4.11
N VAL A 9 -8.37 12.60 -3.41
CA VAL A 9 -9.08 12.92 -2.17
C VAL A 9 -8.11 13.40 -1.09
N VAL A 10 -6.99 12.69 -0.91
CA VAL A 10 -5.94 13.11 0.03
C VAL A 10 -5.37 14.48 -0.36
N ALA A 11 -5.10 14.72 -1.64
CA ALA A 11 -4.63 16.02 -2.14
C ALA A 11 -5.58 17.16 -1.76
N ARG A 12 -6.88 16.95 -1.93
CA ARG A 12 -7.92 17.91 -1.55
C ARG A 12 -7.92 18.17 -0.04
N GLU A 13 -7.90 17.11 0.77
CA GLU A 13 -7.94 17.25 2.24
C GLU A 13 -6.70 17.99 2.76
N LEU A 14 -5.52 17.69 2.23
CA LEU A 14 -4.29 18.41 2.58
C LEU A 14 -4.36 19.88 2.19
N HIS A 15 -4.91 20.18 1.01
CA HIS A 15 -5.12 21.58 0.58
C HIS A 15 -6.05 22.31 1.55
N PHE A 16 -7.17 21.70 2.00
CA PHE A 16 -8.04 22.28 2.99
C PHE A 16 -7.39 22.48 4.37
N GLN A 17 -6.39 21.69 4.69
CA GLN A 17 -5.56 21.85 5.89
C GLN A 17 -4.49 22.97 5.75
N GLY A 18 -4.39 23.60 4.58
CA GLY A 18 -3.46 24.69 4.31
C GLY A 18 -2.09 24.27 3.81
N TYR A 19 -1.90 23.00 3.44
CA TYR A 19 -0.68 22.55 2.80
C TYR A 19 -0.61 23.02 1.34
N GLU A 20 0.59 23.32 0.85
CA GLU A 20 0.86 23.48 -0.57
C GLU A 20 0.87 22.10 -1.23
N VAL A 21 -0.01 21.89 -2.19
CA VAL A 21 -0.21 20.59 -2.84
C VAL A 21 0.07 20.70 -4.33
N LEU A 22 0.88 19.79 -4.85
CA LEU A 22 1.14 19.62 -6.29
C LEU A 22 0.68 18.22 -6.71
N VAL A 23 0.08 18.11 -7.89
CA VAL A 23 -0.41 16.83 -8.42
C VAL A 23 0.38 16.43 -9.67
N TYR A 24 1.08 15.30 -9.60
CA TYR A 24 1.64 14.63 -10.77
C TYR A 24 0.62 13.65 -11.34
N ARG A 25 0.29 13.81 -12.62
CA ARG A 25 -0.72 13.00 -13.30
C ARG A 25 -0.25 12.61 -14.71
N PRO A 26 0.57 11.54 -14.85
CA PRO A 26 1.12 11.12 -16.14
C PRO A 26 0.10 10.45 -17.05
N ILE A 27 -1.05 10.01 -16.51
CA ILE A 27 -2.05 9.26 -17.27
C ILE A 27 -3.21 10.18 -17.61
N ALA A 28 -3.37 10.48 -18.91
CA ALA A 28 -4.41 11.37 -19.39
C ALA A 28 -5.83 10.77 -19.25
N LYS A 29 -5.98 9.45 -19.56
CA LYS A 29 -7.29 8.78 -19.51
C LYS A 29 -7.57 8.24 -18.10
N LEU A 30 -8.56 8.81 -17.43
CA LEU A 30 -9.00 8.40 -16.11
C LEU A 30 -10.33 7.62 -16.18
N LYS A 31 -10.62 6.84 -15.12
CA LYS A 31 -11.97 6.33 -14.88
C LYS A 31 -12.86 7.48 -14.42
N GLU A 32 -14.16 7.39 -14.67
CA GLU A 32 -15.12 8.46 -14.45
C GLU A 32 -15.01 9.10 -13.04
N LEU A 33 -15.09 8.29 -11.98
CA LEU A 33 -14.98 8.79 -10.61
C LEU A 33 -13.63 9.48 -10.34
N THR A 34 -12.53 8.89 -10.81
CA THR A 34 -11.19 9.49 -10.66
C THR A 34 -11.08 10.80 -11.41
N ASP A 35 -11.72 10.90 -12.59
CA ASP A 35 -11.75 12.14 -13.37
C ASP A 35 -12.56 13.23 -12.66
N GLN A 36 -13.69 12.90 -12.07
CA GLN A 36 -14.48 13.84 -11.26
C GLN A 36 -13.64 14.40 -10.09
N HIS A 37 -12.90 13.56 -9.36
CA HIS A 37 -11.97 14.02 -8.34
C HIS A 37 -10.86 14.91 -8.91
N ALA A 38 -10.29 14.56 -10.07
CA ALA A 38 -9.25 15.37 -10.71
C ALA A 38 -9.77 16.75 -11.12
N GLN A 39 -10.98 16.82 -11.67
CA GLN A 39 -11.63 18.09 -12.04
C GLN A 39 -11.89 18.93 -10.79
N TYR A 40 -12.36 18.33 -9.70
CA TYR A 40 -12.61 19.05 -8.47
C TYR A 40 -11.30 19.61 -7.86
N VAL A 41 -10.24 18.79 -7.75
CA VAL A 41 -8.92 19.24 -7.26
C VAL A 41 -8.37 20.37 -8.14
N LYS A 42 -8.57 20.30 -9.46
CA LYS A 42 -8.19 21.37 -10.38
C LYS A 42 -9.00 22.65 -10.15
N SER A 43 -10.29 22.54 -9.83
CA SER A 43 -11.15 23.70 -9.53
C SER A 43 -10.76 24.43 -8.25
N LEU A 44 -10.06 23.76 -7.34
CA LEU A 44 -9.47 24.35 -6.13
C LEU A 44 -8.18 25.13 -6.40
N GLY A 45 -7.70 25.15 -7.66
CA GLY A 45 -6.46 25.84 -8.03
C GLY A 45 -5.20 25.02 -7.76
N ILE A 46 -5.30 23.74 -7.39
CA ILE A 46 -4.15 22.87 -7.15
C ILE A 46 -3.45 22.60 -8.49
N PRO A 47 -2.13 22.89 -8.62
CA PRO A 47 -1.40 22.67 -9.87
C PRO A 47 -1.30 21.20 -10.27
N HIS A 48 -1.44 20.92 -11.56
CA HIS A 48 -1.31 19.58 -12.15
C HIS A 48 -0.17 19.54 -13.15
N PHE A 49 0.66 18.50 -13.06
CA PHE A 49 1.80 18.29 -13.93
C PHE A 49 1.76 16.90 -14.56
N GLU A 50 2.19 16.79 -15.82
CA GLU A 50 2.37 15.53 -16.52
C GLU A 50 3.79 14.97 -16.36
N ALA A 51 4.75 15.82 -15.97
CA ALA A 51 6.12 15.46 -15.63
C ALA A 51 6.32 15.49 -14.11
N ILE A 52 7.18 14.61 -13.60
CA ILE A 52 7.42 14.49 -12.16
C ILE A 52 8.37 15.55 -11.59
N ALA A 53 9.20 16.15 -12.43
CA ALA A 53 10.25 17.09 -12.02
C ALA A 53 9.78 18.22 -11.10
N PRO A 54 8.59 18.85 -11.28
CA PRO A 54 8.12 19.90 -10.38
C PRO A 54 7.91 19.44 -8.91
N LEU A 55 7.88 18.14 -8.64
CA LEU A 55 7.69 17.58 -7.29
C LEU A 55 9.01 17.38 -6.55
N GLN A 56 10.16 17.68 -7.16
CA GLN A 56 11.47 17.38 -6.59
C GLN A 56 11.73 18.08 -5.26
N ASP A 57 11.19 19.27 -5.07
CA ASP A 57 11.42 20.10 -3.88
C ASP A 57 10.29 19.99 -2.84
N CYS A 58 9.39 19.01 -2.98
CA CYS A 58 8.35 18.74 -1.99
C CYS A 58 8.94 18.09 -0.73
N ASP A 59 8.33 18.34 0.43
CA ASP A 59 8.72 17.73 1.70
C ASP A 59 8.26 16.26 1.83
N LEU A 60 7.21 15.89 1.10
CA LEU A 60 6.55 14.59 1.15
C LEU A 60 5.94 14.26 -0.21
N LEU A 61 6.05 13.01 -0.62
CA LEU A 61 5.36 12.48 -1.78
C LEU A 61 4.32 11.43 -1.36
N ILE A 62 3.15 11.51 -1.98
CA ILE A 62 2.08 10.51 -1.80
C ILE A 62 1.91 9.75 -3.10
N ASP A 63 2.22 8.46 -3.08
CA ASP A 63 2.08 7.56 -4.21
C ASP A 63 0.69 6.93 -4.23
N GLY A 64 -0.07 7.25 -5.25
CA GLY A 64 -1.37 6.66 -5.56
C GLY A 64 -1.53 6.38 -7.05
N LEU A 65 -0.42 6.24 -7.82
CA LEU A 65 -0.48 6.00 -9.26
C LEU A 65 -1.20 4.68 -9.59
N PHE A 66 -0.81 3.60 -8.93
CA PHE A 66 -1.37 2.28 -9.11
C PHE A 66 -1.64 1.63 -7.75
N GLY A 67 -2.80 1.00 -7.61
CA GLY A 67 -3.17 0.18 -6.46
C GLY A 67 -3.28 -1.29 -6.86
N PHE A 68 -4.10 -2.06 -6.15
CA PHE A 68 -4.30 -3.48 -6.42
C PHE A 68 -4.87 -3.75 -7.84
N GLY A 69 -4.60 -4.95 -8.35
CA GLY A 69 -5.09 -5.39 -9.66
C GLY A 69 -4.24 -4.92 -10.84
N MET A 70 -3.00 -4.47 -10.60
CA MET A 70 -2.05 -4.20 -11.66
C MET A 70 -1.35 -5.50 -12.06
N GLU A 71 -1.53 -5.91 -13.35
CA GLU A 71 -0.96 -7.12 -13.93
C GLU A 71 0.15 -6.82 -14.96
N ARG A 72 0.22 -5.57 -15.42
CA ARG A 72 1.13 -5.16 -16.49
C ARG A 72 2.34 -4.43 -15.91
N GLN A 73 3.49 -4.64 -16.56
CA GLN A 73 4.69 -3.90 -16.22
C GLN A 73 4.50 -2.39 -16.43
N ILE A 74 5.08 -1.62 -15.52
CA ILE A 74 5.21 -0.18 -15.70
C ILE A 74 6.28 0.06 -16.77
N THR A 75 5.90 0.80 -17.79
CA THR A 75 6.76 1.15 -18.93
C THR A 75 7.03 2.66 -18.95
N GLU A 76 7.89 3.09 -19.88
CA GLU A 76 8.15 4.50 -20.11
C GLU A 76 6.88 5.29 -20.51
N PRO A 77 6.74 6.56 -20.11
CA PRO A 77 7.72 7.34 -19.33
C PRO A 77 7.66 7.12 -17.81
N ILE A 78 6.63 6.48 -17.27
CA ILE A 78 6.38 6.35 -15.83
C ILE A 78 7.50 5.56 -15.14
N ALA A 79 8.10 4.58 -15.82
CA ALA A 79 9.25 3.83 -15.27
C ALA A 79 10.45 4.74 -14.99
N SER A 80 10.74 5.68 -15.90
CA SER A 80 11.78 6.71 -15.71
C SER A 80 11.44 7.67 -14.57
N ASP A 81 10.18 8.08 -14.47
CA ASP A 81 9.73 8.95 -13.39
C ASP A 81 9.90 8.28 -12.02
N ILE A 82 9.49 7.01 -11.89
CA ILE A 82 9.71 6.24 -10.66
C ILE A 82 11.22 6.10 -10.37
N HIS A 83 12.06 5.90 -11.41
CA HIS A 83 13.49 5.83 -11.22
C HIS A 83 14.10 7.14 -10.70
N GLN A 84 13.51 8.30 -11.05
CA GLN A 84 13.94 9.59 -10.50
C GLN A 84 13.67 9.68 -9.00
N LEU A 85 12.56 9.11 -8.50
CA LEU A 85 12.22 9.08 -7.07
C LEU A 85 13.30 8.39 -6.23
N ASP A 86 13.99 7.38 -6.77
CA ASP A 86 15.10 6.69 -6.07
C ASP A 86 16.27 7.64 -5.73
N ARG A 87 16.35 8.79 -6.37
CA ARG A 87 17.41 9.80 -6.19
C ARG A 87 17.00 10.92 -5.24
N TRP A 88 15.72 10.99 -4.91
CA TRP A 88 15.19 12.01 -4.02
C TRP A 88 15.22 11.51 -2.58
N SER A 89 15.48 12.42 -1.64
CA SER A 89 15.58 12.07 -0.22
C SER A 89 14.29 12.26 0.56
N MET A 90 13.22 12.73 -0.11
CA MET A 90 11.93 12.94 0.55
C MET A 90 11.25 11.62 0.92
N PRO A 91 10.49 11.56 2.02
CA PRO A 91 9.69 10.40 2.36
C PRO A 91 8.56 10.19 1.35
N ILE A 92 8.24 8.93 1.09
CA ILE A 92 7.15 8.52 0.17
C ILE A 92 6.14 7.70 0.97
N LEU A 93 4.88 8.12 0.94
CA LEU A 93 3.75 7.37 1.50
C LEU A 93 2.95 6.74 0.35
N SER A 94 2.90 5.41 0.29
CA SER A 94 2.08 4.71 -0.71
C SER A 94 0.70 4.37 -0.18
N ILE A 95 -0.32 4.71 -0.96
CA ILE A 95 -1.71 4.35 -0.71
C ILE A 95 -1.95 2.95 -1.27
N ASP A 96 -2.48 2.07 -0.45
CA ASP A 96 -2.85 0.68 -0.73
C ASP A 96 -1.64 -0.26 -0.89
N LEU A 97 -0.79 -0.03 -1.86
CA LEU A 97 0.53 -0.67 -2.02
C LEU A 97 1.42 0.22 -2.91
N PRO A 98 2.75 0.11 -2.80
CA PRO A 98 3.66 0.85 -3.66
C PRO A 98 3.39 0.58 -5.13
N SER A 99 3.26 1.66 -5.91
CA SER A 99 3.03 1.55 -7.35
C SER A 99 4.13 0.73 -8.01
N GLY A 100 3.73 -0.31 -8.72
CA GLY A 100 4.64 -1.24 -9.39
C GLY A 100 4.83 -2.58 -8.69
N LEU A 101 4.26 -2.80 -7.51
CA LEU A 101 4.23 -4.13 -6.89
C LEU A 101 2.99 -4.92 -7.32
N HIS A 102 3.19 -6.20 -7.59
CA HIS A 102 2.09 -7.13 -7.83
C HIS A 102 1.37 -7.45 -6.51
N THR A 103 0.04 -7.37 -6.52
CA THR A 103 -0.83 -7.47 -5.34
C THR A 103 -0.65 -8.76 -4.55
N ASP A 104 -0.51 -9.90 -5.24
CA ASP A 104 -0.48 -11.21 -4.60
C ASP A 104 0.94 -11.75 -4.41
N THR A 105 1.84 -11.49 -5.36
CA THR A 105 3.19 -12.08 -5.34
C THR A 105 4.26 -11.17 -4.78
N GLY A 106 4.01 -9.86 -4.70
CA GLY A 106 5.00 -8.86 -4.29
C GLY A 106 6.11 -8.65 -5.32
N GLU A 107 5.95 -9.18 -6.54
CA GLU A 107 6.91 -8.98 -7.62
C GLU A 107 6.89 -7.55 -8.14
N VAL A 108 8.05 -7.06 -8.54
CA VAL A 108 8.17 -5.76 -9.19
C VAL A 108 7.76 -5.89 -10.65
N LEU A 109 6.75 -5.14 -11.04
CA LEU A 109 6.24 -5.09 -12.40
C LEU A 109 6.97 -3.99 -13.20
N GLY A 110 8.18 -4.27 -13.62
CA GLY A 110 9.08 -3.36 -14.33
C GLY A 110 9.84 -2.43 -13.38
N LYS A 111 9.16 -1.48 -12.77
CA LYS A 111 9.66 -0.58 -11.73
C LYS A 111 8.64 -0.47 -10.61
N ALA A 112 9.11 -0.26 -9.37
CA ALA A 112 8.24 -0.01 -8.23
C ALA A 112 8.75 1.16 -7.40
N VAL A 113 7.82 1.89 -6.80
CA VAL A 113 8.10 2.96 -5.84
C VAL A 113 8.67 2.35 -4.56
N LYS A 114 9.75 2.93 -4.01
CA LYS A 114 10.28 2.60 -2.70
C LYS A 114 9.63 3.49 -1.65
N ALA A 115 8.56 3.00 -1.03
CA ALA A 115 7.85 3.74 -0.01
C ALA A 115 8.62 3.77 1.31
N THR A 116 8.52 4.89 2.02
CA THR A 116 8.88 5.00 3.45
C THR A 116 7.81 4.36 4.33
N ARG A 117 6.54 4.53 3.92
CA ARG A 117 5.37 3.91 4.53
C ARG A 117 4.35 3.47 3.49
N THR A 118 3.65 2.39 3.78
CA THR A 118 2.53 1.90 2.98
C THR A 118 1.28 1.78 3.84
N PHE A 119 0.22 2.46 3.46
CA PHE A 119 -1.09 2.35 4.09
C PHE A 119 -1.98 1.39 3.29
N CYS A 120 -2.00 0.12 3.72
CA CYS A 120 -2.82 -0.91 3.10
C CYS A 120 -4.29 -0.72 3.45
N LEU A 121 -5.15 -0.60 2.47
CA LEU A 121 -6.55 -0.24 2.65
C LEU A 121 -7.45 -1.47 2.84
N GLY A 122 -8.22 -1.51 3.92
CA GLY A 122 -9.25 -2.50 4.23
C GLY A 122 -8.70 -3.89 4.57
N LEU A 123 -8.17 -4.62 3.61
CA LEU A 123 -7.62 -5.97 3.80
C LEU A 123 -6.16 -6.05 3.36
N TRP A 124 -5.35 -6.81 4.09
CA TRP A 124 -3.96 -7.06 3.72
C TRP A 124 -3.86 -7.66 2.32
N LYS A 125 -3.01 -7.08 1.48
CA LYS A 125 -2.62 -7.66 0.19
C LYS A 125 -1.48 -8.64 0.44
N GLN A 126 -1.62 -9.85 -0.09
CA GLN A 126 -0.65 -10.92 0.12
C GLN A 126 0.76 -10.52 -0.34
N GLY A 127 0.85 -9.75 -1.42
CA GLY A 127 2.11 -9.25 -1.96
C GLY A 127 2.92 -8.40 -0.98
N LEU A 128 2.26 -7.63 -0.11
CA LEU A 128 2.94 -6.83 0.93
C LEU A 128 3.59 -7.70 2.02
N LEU A 129 3.21 -8.97 2.12
CA LEU A 129 3.72 -9.91 3.12
C LEU A 129 4.82 -10.82 2.56
N GLN A 130 5.26 -10.58 1.32
CA GLN A 130 6.30 -11.35 0.66
C GLN A 130 7.68 -10.73 0.87
N ASP A 131 8.71 -11.55 1.06
CA ASP A 131 10.08 -11.08 1.29
C ASP A 131 10.58 -10.13 0.21
N ARG A 132 10.21 -10.39 -1.05
CA ARG A 132 10.59 -9.57 -2.21
C ARG A 132 9.98 -8.17 -2.20
N ALA A 133 8.91 -7.94 -1.45
CA ALA A 133 8.29 -6.64 -1.31
C ALA A 133 8.93 -5.78 -0.22
N LEU A 134 9.69 -6.37 0.70
CA LEU A 134 10.24 -5.68 1.90
C LEU A 134 11.10 -4.46 1.55
N GLU A 135 11.81 -4.50 0.42
CA GLU A 135 12.63 -3.37 -0.04
C GLU A 135 11.78 -2.15 -0.45
N TYR A 136 10.49 -2.36 -0.77
CA TYR A 136 9.64 -1.35 -1.38
C TYR A 136 8.55 -0.79 -0.47
N ILE A 137 8.13 -1.55 0.54
CA ILE A 137 6.93 -1.20 1.33
C ILE A 137 7.21 -0.27 2.51
N GLY A 138 8.47 -0.16 2.95
CA GLY A 138 8.82 0.53 4.19
C GLY A 138 8.05 -0.05 5.39
N THR A 139 7.53 0.81 6.25
CA THR A 139 6.61 0.37 7.33
C THR A 139 5.20 0.26 6.76
N ALA A 140 4.67 -0.96 6.69
CA ALA A 140 3.31 -1.21 6.22
C ALA A 140 2.30 -1.26 7.38
N GLU A 141 1.20 -0.53 7.23
CA GLU A 141 0.10 -0.44 8.20
C GLU A 141 -1.23 -0.73 7.51
N LEU A 142 -2.13 -1.46 8.20
CA LEU A 142 -3.49 -1.66 7.71
C LEU A 142 -4.37 -0.51 8.19
N LEU A 143 -5.02 0.17 7.25
CA LEU A 143 -6.14 1.05 7.54
C LEU A 143 -7.43 0.26 7.40
N ASP A 144 -7.99 -0.15 8.53
CA ASP A 144 -9.23 -0.88 8.58
C ASP A 144 -10.41 0.06 8.29
N PHE A 145 -11.33 -0.39 7.46
CA PHE A 145 -12.57 0.32 7.14
C PHE A 145 -13.78 -0.28 7.84
N ASP A 146 -13.55 -1.15 8.82
CA ASP A 146 -14.61 -1.88 9.52
C ASP A 146 -15.49 -2.71 8.54
N ILE A 147 -14.86 -3.33 7.53
CA ILE A 147 -15.58 -4.22 6.60
C ILE A 147 -16.17 -5.37 7.41
N PRO A 148 -17.49 -5.58 7.39
CA PRO A 148 -18.12 -6.62 8.17
C PRO A 148 -17.51 -8.00 7.89
N THR A 149 -17.10 -8.72 8.92
CA THR A 149 -16.48 -10.05 8.79
C THR A 149 -17.40 -11.03 8.03
N ALA A 150 -18.72 -10.88 8.17
CA ALA A 150 -19.70 -11.68 7.42
C ALA A 150 -19.58 -11.44 5.90
N ASP A 151 -19.37 -10.19 5.46
CA ASP A 151 -19.21 -9.85 4.04
C ASP A 151 -17.87 -10.38 3.50
N ILE A 152 -16.82 -10.28 4.32
CA ILE A 152 -15.52 -10.89 3.95
C ILE A 152 -15.67 -12.39 3.75
N HIS A 153 -16.31 -13.10 4.68
CA HIS A 153 -16.50 -14.55 4.59
C HIS A 153 -17.45 -14.95 3.46
N ALA A 154 -18.40 -14.10 3.08
CA ALA A 154 -19.31 -14.37 1.98
C ALA A 154 -18.61 -14.32 0.60
N VAL A 155 -17.55 -13.54 0.47
CA VAL A 155 -16.84 -13.32 -0.80
C VAL A 155 -15.54 -14.10 -0.87
N LEU A 156 -14.82 -14.18 0.24
CA LEU A 156 -13.53 -14.88 0.30
C LEU A 156 -13.73 -16.27 0.90
N GLU A 157 -13.20 -17.28 0.21
CA GLU A 157 -13.04 -18.61 0.79
C GLU A 157 -12.13 -18.56 2.03
N ALA A 158 -12.06 -19.67 2.78
CA ALA A 158 -11.16 -19.78 3.92
C ALA A 158 -9.71 -19.40 3.50
N PRO A 159 -9.06 -18.44 4.17
CA PRO A 159 -7.76 -17.95 3.75
C PRO A 159 -6.71 -19.06 3.83
N LYS A 160 -5.98 -19.27 2.73
CA LYS A 160 -4.88 -20.24 2.64
C LYS A 160 -3.64 -19.77 3.41
N VAL A 161 -3.46 -18.47 3.52
CA VAL A 161 -2.36 -17.83 4.25
C VAL A 161 -2.94 -17.02 5.40
N LYS A 162 -2.40 -17.20 6.59
CA LYS A 162 -2.83 -16.48 7.80
C LYS A 162 -1.64 -15.80 8.44
N ARG A 163 -1.83 -14.57 8.87
CA ARG A 163 -0.84 -13.89 9.72
C ARG A 163 -0.94 -14.46 11.13
N VAL A 164 0.19 -14.84 11.71
CA VAL A 164 0.26 -15.20 13.12
C VAL A 164 0.14 -13.92 13.95
N THR A 165 -0.95 -13.81 14.70
CA THR A 165 -1.14 -12.74 15.69
C THR A 165 -0.80 -13.24 17.09
N SER A 166 -0.61 -12.32 18.05
CA SER A 166 -0.39 -12.68 19.45
C SER A 166 -1.53 -13.54 19.99
N ASP A 167 -2.78 -13.21 19.65
CA ASP A 167 -3.95 -13.96 20.13
C ASP A 167 -3.99 -15.38 19.54
N LEU A 168 -3.68 -15.52 18.25
CA LEU A 168 -3.58 -16.84 17.61
C LEU A 168 -2.46 -17.67 18.24
N ALA A 169 -1.30 -17.06 18.48
CA ALA A 169 -0.17 -17.72 19.13
C ALA A 169 -0.54 -18.17 20.55
N ILE A 170 -1.14 -17.30 21.36
CA ILE A 170 -1.61 -17.61 22.73
C ILE A 170 -2.63 -18.74 22.71
N ALA A 171 -3.60 -18.70 21.80
CA ALA A 171 -4.62 -19.74 21.68
C ALA A 171 -4.06 -21.10 21.22
N THR A 172 -2.94 -21.12 20.52
CA THR A 172 -2.35 -22.35 19.97
C THR A 172 -1.26 -22.95 20.85
N LEU A 173 -0.55 -22.12 21.62
CA LEU A 173 0.56 -22.57 22.46
C LEU A 173 0.06 -23.17 23.77
N PRO A 174 0.67 -24.25 24.28
CA PRO A 174 0.34 -24.86 25.57
C PRO A 174 0.91 -24.02 26.73
N LEU A 175 0.31 -22.84 26.97
CA LEU A 175 0.80 -21.87 27.95
C LEU A 175 0.56 -22.31 29.38
N THR A 176 -0.50 -23.11 29.65
CA THR A 176 -0.83 -23.62 30.97
C THR A 176 0.03 -24.85 31.27
N ARG A 177 0.87 -24.76 32.28
CA ARG A 177 1.76 -25.86 32.69
C ARG A 177 1.23 -26.51 33.96
N PRO A 178 1.03 -27.85 33.98
CA PRO A 178 0.77 -28.58 35.25
C PRO A 178 1.94 -28.38 36.23
N PRO A 179 1.68 -28.32 37.56
CA PRO A 179 2.74 -28.17 38.55
C PRO A 179 3.81 -29.29 38.46
N VAL A 180 3.38 -30.49 38.11
CA VAL A 180 4.26 -31.65 37.91
C VAL A 180 4.37 -31.98 36.45
N THR A 181 5.45 -31.54 35.82
CA THR A 181 5.71 -31.77 34.40
C THR A 181 7.21 -31.82 34.10
N HIS A 182 7.58 -32.28 32.92
CA HIS A 182 8.95 -32.24 32.42
C HIS A 182 8.97 -31.88 30.94
N LYS A 183 10.15 -31.49 30.42
CA LYS A 183 10.33 -30.94 29.05
C LYS A 183 9.71 -31.77 27.94
N TYR A 184 9.71 -33.10 28.03
CA TYR A 184 9.15 -33.99 26.99
C TYR A 184 7.61 -34.04 27.00
N LYS A 185 6.97 -33.54 28.07
CA LYS A 185 5.49 -33.45 28.12
C LYS A 185 4.96 -32.09 27.67
N GLN A 186 5.84 -31.12 27.39
CA GLN A 186 5.48 -29.77 26.99
C GLN A 186 5.35 -29.58 25.47
N GLY A 187 5.57 -30.65 24.69
CA GLY A 187 5.55 -30.61 23.23
C GLY A 187 6.93 -30.34 22.62
N HIS A 188 6.96 -30.32 21.32
CA HIS A 188 8.13 -30.03 20.52
C HIS A 188 7.87 -28.84 19.61
N LEU A 189 8.77 -27.87 19.60
CA LEU A 189 8.77 -26.77 18.64
C LEU A 189 9.88 -27.01 17.61
N LEU A 190 9.52 -27.11 16.36
CA LEU A 190 10.46 -27.09 15.25
C LEU A 190 10.59 -25.67 14.69
N LEU A 191 11.80 -25.15 14.71
CA LEU A 191 12.17 -23.92 14.03
C LEU A 191 12.96 -24.30 12.78
N ILE A 192 12.51 -23.81 11.62
CA ILE A 192 13.12 -24.05 10.30
C ILE A 192 13.74 -22.75 9.81
#